data_6012556b412003eb5eaa0bc46ddb5dd5
#
_entry.id   6012556b412003eb5eaa0bc46ddb5dd5
#
_cell.length_a   1.000
_cell.length_b   1.000
_cell.length_c   1.000
_cell.angle_alpha   90.00
_cell.angle_beta   90.00
_cell.angle_gamma   90.00
#
_symmetry.space_group_name_H-M   'P 1'
#
loop_
_entity.id
_entity.type
_entity.pdbx_description
1 polymer ?
#
loop_
_entity_poly.entity_id
_entity_poly.type
_entity_poly.pdbx_seq_one_letter_code
_entity_poly.pdbx_strand_id
1 'polypeptide(L)'
;MMTNKYCLALSALRSQPAHELKEVGDQWRTPDLLFWGINALFGPLVLDLFADDDNAKCPAWYTAEDNALTQDWSERLAELGGAGYGNPPYSRSQYHEKQAITGMTHIMNYAAAQREKGGRYVFLIKAAPSETWWPEDADHIVFIRGRIGFDLPVWFVPADEKQKPTSAFFAGAIAVFDKS
;
A
#
# COMPACT_ATOMS: atom_id res chain seq x y z
N MET A 1 -19.81 -11.71 -6.26
CA MET A 1 -18.73 -10.97 -6.95
C MET A 1 -17.64 -11.94 -7.39
N MET A 2 -17.25 -11.91 -8.65
CA MET A 2 -16.20 -12.81 -9.13
C MET A 2 -14.82 -12.32 -8.65
N THR A 3 -14.09 -13.21 -7.99
CA THR A 3 -12.73 -12.94 -7.50
C THR A 3 -11.77 -12.82 -8.70
N ASN A 4 -10.95 -11.78 -8.74
CA ASN A 4 -9.97 -11.57 -9.82
C ASN A 4 -8.75 -12.50 -9.66
N LYS A 5 -7.94 -12.58 -10.72
CA LYS A 5 -6.75 -13.46 -10.73
C LYS A 5 -5.73 -13.10 -9.63
N TYR A 6 -5.57 -11.82 -9.33
CA TYR A 6 -4.69 -11.38 -8.26
C TYR A 6 -5.14 -11.92 -6.91
N CYS A 7 -6.43 -11.81 -6.60
CA CYS A 7 -7.01 -12.33 -5.37
C CYS A 7 -6.93 -13.85 -5.29
N LEU A 8 -7.15 -14.56 -6.41
CA LEU A 8 -7.02 -16.02 -6.46
C LEU A 8 -5.59 -16.47 -6.19
N ALA A 9 -4.60 -15.81 -6.78
CA ALA A 9 -3.19 -16.12 -6.54
C ALA A 9 -2.80 -15.86 -5.08
N LEU A 10 -3.26 -14.77 -4.50
CA LEU A 10 -3.01 -14.43 -3.09
C LEU A 10 -3.65 -15.45 -2.15
N SER A 11 -4.89 -15.87 -2.43
CA SER A 11 -5.59 -16.89 -1.65
C SER A 11 -4.85 -18.23 -1.69
N ALA A 12 -4.37 -18.64 -2.86
CA ALA A 12 -3.58 -19.86 -3.03
C ALA A 12 -2.27 -19.78 -2.24
N LEU A 13 -1.58 -18.65 -2.28
CA LEU A 13 -0.34 -18.42 -1.54
C LEU A 13 -0.57 -18.55 -0.02
N ARG A 14 -1.60 -17.89 0.50
CA ARG A 14 -1.94 -17.94 1.94
C ARG A 14 -2.27 -19.36 2.41
N SER A 15 -2.83 -20.18 1.54
CA SER A 15 -3.25 -21.54 1.86
C SER A 15 -2.11 -22.56 1.89
N GLN A 16 -0.92 -22.19 1.44
CA GLN A 16 0.25 -23.07 1.48
C GLN A 16 0.65 -23.37 2.93
N PRO A 17 1.13 -24.60 3.22
CA PRO A 17 1.55 -24.97 4.57
C PRO A 17 2.83 -24.27 5.04
N ALA A 18 3.67 -23.83 4.11
CA ALA A 18 4.91 -23.10 4.39
C ALA A 18 5.26 -22.17 3.22
N HIS A 19 6.09 -21.15 3.50
CA HIS A 19 6.39 -20.10 2.54
C HIS A 19 7.90 -19.79 2.50
N GLU A 20 8.40 -19.35 1.34
CA GLU A 20 9.71 -18.75 1.20
C GLU A 20 9.58 -17.22 1.21
N LEU A 21 10.61 -16.51 1.68
CA LEU A 21 10.60 -15.04 1.76
C LEU A 21 10.31 -14.39 0.40
N LYS A 22 10.82 -14.96 -0.68
CA LYS A 22 10.58 -14.45 -2.05
C LYS A 22 9.10 -14.47 -2.46
N GLU A 23 8.27 -15.30 -1.81
CA GLU A 23 6.85 -15.46 -2.14
C GLU A 23 5.97 -14.38 -1.51
N VAL A 24 6.49 -13.62 -0.56
CA VAL A 24 5.70 -12.59 0.16
C VAL A 24 5.19 -11.52 -0.81
N GLY A 25 6.00 -11.12 -1.80
CA GLY A 25 5.60 -10.19 -2.84
C GLY A 25 5.12 -8.85 -2.29
N ASP A 26 3.88 -8.49 -2.63
CA ASP A 26 3.26 -7.22 -2.23
C ASP A 26 2.73 -7.21 -0.78
N GLN A 27 2.89 -8.29 -0.03
CA GLN A 27 2.17 -8.48 1.24
C GLN A 27 2.94 -8.09 2.49
N TRP A 28 4.10 -7.46 2.36
CA TRP A 28 4.86 -6.92 3.48
C TRP A 28 4.11 -5.79 4.16
N ARG A 29 4.18 -5.74 5.50
CA ARG A 29 3.43 -4.78 6.31
C ARG A 29 4.30 -3.62 6.79
N THR A 30 3.72 -2.42 6.82
CA THR A 30 4.37 -1.24 7.42
C THR A 30 4.62 -1.50 8.91
N PRO A 31 5.84 -1.26 9.42
CA PRO A 31 6.09 -1.33 10.86
C PRO A 31 5.22 -0.33 11.64
N ASP A 32 4.69 -0.75 12.78
CA ASP A 32 3.77 0.08 13.57
C ASP A 32 4.36 1.43 13.98
N LEU A 33 5.60 1.45 14.42
CA LEU A 33 6.26 2.70 14.82
C LEU A 33 6.38 3.69 13.66
N LEU A 34 6.68 3.20 12.48
CA LEU A 34 6.74 4.05 11.28
C LEU A 34 5.35 4.58 10.92
N PHE A 35 4.34 3.72 10.96
CA PHE A 35 2.95 4.14 10.70
C PHE A 35 2.52 5.25 11.65
N TRP A 36 2.77 5.10 12.95
CA TRP A 36 2.39 6.11 13.92
C TRP A 36 3.17 7.41 13.77
N GLY A 37 4.42 7.34 13.32
CA GLY A 37 5.19 8.53 12.96
C GLY A 37 4.60 9.28 11.78
N ILE A 38 4.18 8.55 10.74
CA ILE A 38 3.51 9.13 9.57
C ILE A 38 2.16 9.74 9.98
N ASN A 39 1.41 9.03 10.81
CA ASN A 39 0.13 9.52 11.33
C ASN A 39 0.30 10.82 12.13
N ALA A 40 1.36 10.94 12.90
CA ALA A 40 1.64 12.16 13.67
C ALA A 40 1.94 13.38 12.78
N LEU A 41 2.54 13.15 11.62
CA LEU A 41 2.88 14.21 10.67
C LEU A 41 1.71 14.60 9.76
N PHE A 42 0.95 13.64 9.27
CA PHE A 42 0.00 13.84 8.17
C PHE A 42 -1.42 13.32 8.46
N GLY A 43 -1.64 12.75 9.63
CA GLY A 43 -2.93 12.16 10.00
C GLY A 43 -4.00 13.16 10.42
N PRO A 44 -5.11 12.64 10.95
CA PRO A 44 -5.31 11.22 11.28
C PRO A 44 -5.49 10.37 10.03
N LEU A 45 -4.81 9.23 9.99
CA LEU A 45 -4.92 8.27 8.90
C LEU A 45 -6.09 7.32 9.22
N VAL A 46 -7.15 7.39 8.42
CA VAL A 46 -8.42 6.73 8.71
C VAL A 46 -8.83 5.68 7.67
N LEU A 47 -8.22 5.70 6.49
CA LEU A 47 -8.53 4.78 5.39
C LEU A 47 -7.24 4.18 4.85
N ASP A 48 -7.09 2.86 4.97
CA ASP A 48 -5.97 2.12 4.38
C ASP A 48 -6.35 1.69 2.97
N LEU A 49 -5.68 2.25 1.98
CA LEU A 49 -6.05 2.06 0.57
C LEU A 49 -5.66 0.68 0.03
N PHE A 50 -4.68 0.01 0.64
CA PHE A 50 -4.16 -1.28 0.17
C PHE A 50 -3.91 -2.19 1.37
N ALA A 51 -4.95 -2.89 1.80
CA ALA A 51 -4.88 -3.73 2.98
C ALA A 51 -5.69 -5.02 2.83
N ASP A 52 -5.61 -5.85 3.83
CA ASP A 52 -6.55 -6.95 4.04
C ASP A 52 -7.08 -6.89 5.46
N ASP A 53 -7.96 -7.82 5.82
CA ASP A 53 -8.60 -7.83 7.13
C ASP A 53 -7.61 -8.08 8.28
N ASP A 54 -6.44 -8.65 7.98
CA ASP A 54 -5.42 -8.99 8.97
C ASP A 54 -4.35 -7.91 9.15
N ASN A 55 -4.12 -7.07 8.13
CA ASN A 55 -3.00 -6.12 8.14
C ASN A 55 -3.39 -4.64 8.07
N ALA A 56 -4.67 -4.32 8.06
CA ALA A 56 -5.13 -2.94 7.96
C ALA A 56 -4.58 -2.08 9.09
N LYS A 57 -4.01 -0.93 8.73
CA LYS A 57 -3.45 0.05 9.67
C LYS A 57 -4.46 1.10 10.12
N CYS A 58 -5.58 1.20 9.43
CA CYS A 58 -6.61 2.21 9.67
C CYS A 58 -7.95 1.56 10.03
N PRO A 59 -8.89 2.33 10.63
CA PRO A 59 -10.21 1.80 10.97
C PRO A 59 -11.06 1.34 9.77
N ALA A 60 -10.83 1.93 8.59
CA ALA A 60 -11.45 1.51 7.34
C ALA A 60 -10.36 1.15 6.33
N TRP A 61 -10.65 0.25 5.42
CA TRP A 61 -9.67 -0.19 4.43
C TRP A 61 -10.34 -0.74 3.17
N TYR A 62 -9.56 -0.79 2.09
CA TYR A 62 -9.91 -1.51 0.85
C TYR A 62 -9.04 -2.74 0.70
N THR A 63 -9.68 -3.86 0.40
CA THR A 63 -8.98 -5.11 0.06
C THR A 63 -8.66 -5.17 -1.43
N ALA A 64 -7.86 -6.16 -1.84
CA ALA A 64 -7.60 -6.39 -3.25
C ALA A 64 -8.88 -6.73 -4.03
N GLU A 65 -9.86 -7.34 -3.38
CA GLU A 65 -11.17 -7.63 -3.99
C GLU A 65 -11.99 -6.36 -4.20
N ASP A 66 -11.93 -5.42 -3.26
CA ASP A 66 -12.58 -4.12 -3.41
C ASP A 66 -11.97 -3.33 -4.56
N ASN A 67 -10.69 -3.51 -4.82
CA ASN A 67 -9.87 -2.77 -5.75
C ASN A 67 -9.93 -1.25 -5.54
N ALA A 68 -8.96 -0.71 -4.81
CA ALA A 68 -8.89 0.72 -4.51
C ALA A 68 -8.97 1.60 -5.77
N LEU A 69 -8.47 1.13 -6.92
CA LEU A 69 -8.48 1.88 -8.17
C LEU A 69 -9.88 1.97 -8.81
N THR A 70 -10.91 1.41 -8.19
CA THR A 70 -12.31 1.54 -8.60
C THR A 70 -13.15 2.30 -7.57
N GLN A 71 -12.54 2.68 -6.45
CA GLN A 71 -13.26 3.31 -5.33
C GLN A 71 -13.12 4.83 -5.35
N ASP A 72 -14.10 5.53 -4.83
CA ASP A 72 -14.02 6.99 -4.65
C ASP A 72 -13.43 7.30 -3.28
N TRP A 73 -12.13 7.57 -3.25
CA TRP A 73 -11.41 7.84 -2.01
C TRP A 73 -11.85 9.15 -1.36
N SER A 74 -12.09 10.17 -2.17
CA SER A 74 -12.44 11.50 -1.66
C SER A 74 -13.80 11.48 -0.97
N GLU A 75 -14.78 10.78 -1.53
CA GLU A 75 -16.11 10.60 -0.93
C GLU A 75 -15.99 9.82 0.39
N ARG A 76 -15.23 8.74 0.38
CA ARG A 76 -15.01 7.92 1.58
C ARG A 76 -14.33 8.71 2.70
N LEU A 77 -13.34 9.53 2.38
CA LEU A 77 -12.68 10.39 3.38
C LEU A 77 -13.61 11.46 3.93
N ALA A 78 -14.52 12.00 3.12
CA ALA A 78 -15.51 12.95 3.60
C ALA A 78 -16.41 12.33 4.68
N GLU A 79 -16.73 11.05 4.56
CA GLU A 79 -17.48 10.31 5.57
C GLU A 79 -16.66 10.01 6.83
N LEU A 80 -15.38 9.64 6.66
CA LEU A 80 -14.52 9.19 7.75
C LEU A 80 -13.88 10.34 8.55
N GLY A 81 -13.59 11.44 7.89
CA GLY A 81 -12.99 12.61 8.54
C GLY A 81 -11.51 12.45 8.84
N GLY A 82 -10.67 12.34 7.83
CA GLY A 82 -9.22 12.20 8.00
C GLY A 82 -8.51 12.04 6.66
N ALA A 83 -7.34 11.39 6.69
CA ALA A 83 -6.52 11.16 5.51
C ALA A 83 -6.47 9.67 5.13
N GLY A 84 -6.18 9.41 3.86
CA GLY A 84 -5.92 8.08 3.35
C GLY A 84 -4.44 7.71 3.51
N TYR A 85 -4.18 6.43 3.72
CA TYR A 85 -2.84 5.87 3.80
C TYR A 85 -2.68 4.73 2.80
N GLY A 86 -1.52 4.64 2.18
CA GLY A 86 -1.20 3.52 1.30
C GLY A 86 0.25 3.07 1.44
N ASN A 87 0.42 1.77 1.61
CA ASN A 87 1.67 1.05 1.37
C ASN A 87 1.40 0.21 0.11
N PRO A 88 1.60 0.79 -1.09
CA PRO A 88 1.06 0.21 -2.31
C PRO A 88 1.82 -1.03 -2.77
N PRO A 89 1.14 -1.94 -3.49
CA PRO A 89 1.80 -3.08 -4.10
C PRO A 89 2.71 -2.63 -5.26
N TYR A 90 3.93 -3.20 -5.33
CA TYR A 90 4.91 -2.88 -6.37
C TYR A 90 4.88 -3.85 -7.56
N SER A 91 4.01 -4.85 -7.53
CA SER A 91 3.89 -5.79 -8.65
C SER A 91 3.53 -5.08 -9.95
N ARG A 92 3.90 -5.69 -11.06
CA ARG A 92 3.55 -5.17 -12.39
C ARG A 92 2.05 -4.99 -12.52
N SER A 93 1.63 -4.11 -13.42
CA SER A 93 0.21 -3.84 -13.68
C SER A 93 -0.55 -5.13 -13.99
N GLN A 94 -1.54 -5.42 -13.18
CA GLN A 94 -2.47 -6.53 -13.35
C GLN A 94 -3.86 -5.98 -13.56
N TYR A 95 -4.66 -6.67 -14.37
CA TYR A 95 -5.97 -6.21 -14.78
C TYR A 95 -7.01 -7.29 -14.59
N HIS A 96 -8.23 -6.86 -14.32
CA HIS A 96 -9.43 -7.69 -14.38
C HIS A 96 -10.47 -6.93 -15.19
N GLU A 97 -10.96 -7.54 -16.28
CA GLU A 97 -11.93 -6.92 -17.19
C GLU A 97 -11.52 -5.50 -17.63
N LYS A 98 -10.27 -5.34 -18.03
CA LYS A 98 -9.65 -4.08 -18.46
C LYS A 98 -9.49 -3.03 -17.36
N GLN A 99 -9.84 -3.35 -16.10
CA GLN A 99 -9.62 -2.47 -14.96
C GLN A 99 -8.30 -2.84 -14.28
N ALA A 100 -7.42 -1.85 -14.07
CA ALA A 100 -6.17 -2.06 -13.33
C ALA A 100 -6.45 -2.39 -11.87
N ILE A 101 -5.68 -3.33 -11.32
CA ILE A 101 -5.70 -3.71 -9.89
C ILE A 101 -4.41 -3.25 -9.24
N THR A 102 -3.28 -3.44 -9.89
CA THR A 102 -1.95 -3.05 -9.43
C THR A 102 -1.23 -2.21 -10.49
N GLY A 103 -0.06 -1.72 -10.14
CA GLY A 103 0.78 -0.91 -11.00
C GLY A 103 0.98 0.48 -10.42
N MET A 104 2.23 0.81 -10.05
CA MET A 104 2.54 2.07 -9.37
C MET A 104 2.14 3.30 -10.19
N THR A 105 2.28 3.26 -11.51
CA THR A 105 1.85 4.38 -12.36
C THR A 105 0.34 4.61 -12.25
N HIS A 106 -0.46 3.55 -12.29
CA HIS A 106 -1.90 3.65 -12.12
C HIS A 106 -2.28 4.19 -10.74
N ILE A 107 -1.60 3.70 -9.70
CA ILE A 107 -1.88 4.11 -8.31
C ILE A 107 -1.56 5.59 -8.12
N MET A 108 -0.38 6.05 -8.58
CA MET A 108 0.02 7.45 -8.41
C MET A 108 -0.87 8.40 -9.22
N ASN A 109 -1.25 8.01 -10.44
CA ASN A 109 -2.16 8.81 -11.26
C ASN A 109 -3.56 8.88 -10.62
N TYR A 110 -4.03 7.78 -10.06
CA TYR A 110 -5.33 7.75 -9.39
C TYR A 110 -5.32 8.64 -8.13
N ALA A 111 -4.23 8.61 -7.36
CA ALA A 111 -4.04 9.47 -6.20
C ALA A 111 -4.10 10.95 -6.58
N ALA A 112 -3.43 11.34 -7.65
CA ALA A 112 -3.47 12.71 -8.16
C ALA A 112 -4.90 13.13 -8.56
N ALA A 113 -5.63 12.23 -9.23
CA ALA A 113 -7.02 12.48 -9.62
C ALA A 113 -7.94 12.62 -8.39
N GLN A 114 -7.78 11.76 -7.41
CA GLN A 114 -8.58 11.82 -6.18
C GLN A 114 -8.30 13.09 -5.39
N ARG A 115 -7.04 13.53 -5.31
CA ARG A 115 -6.67 14.81 -4.69
C ARG A 115 -7.47 15.97 -5.28
N GLU A 116 -7.64 16.00 -6.60
CA GLU A 116 -8.39 17.07 -7.27
C GLU A 116 -9.86 17.10 -6.84
N LYS A 117 -10.41 15.99 -6.41
CA LYS A 117 -11.76 15.89 -5.84
C LYS A 117 -11.79 16.26 -4.36
N GLY A 118 -10.67 16.23 -3.68
CA GLY A 118 -10.53 16.54 -2.26
C GLY A 118 -9.87 15.42 -1.46
N GLY A 119 -9.41 15.75 -0.26
CA GLY A 119 -8.79 14.82 0.66
C GLY A 119 -7.27 14.85 0.62
N ARG A 120 -6.68 14.23 1.64
CA ARG A 120 -5.24 14.04 1.76
C ARG A 120 -4.92 12.57 1.66
N TYR A 121 -3.95 12.22 0.83
CA TYR A 121 -3.54 10.83 0.58
C TYR A 121 -2.04 10.72 0.82
N VAL A 122 -1.65 9.79 1.68
CA VAL A 122 -0.26 9.66 2.18
C VAL A 122 0.24 8.27 1.83
N PHE A 123 1.33 8.20 1.06
CA PHE A 123 1.87 6.93 0.58
C PHE A 123 3.29 6.72 1.10
N LEU A 124 3.53 5.52 1.65
CA LEU A 124 4.88 5.06 1.95
C LEU A 124 5.40 4.31 0.72
N ILE A 125 6.42 4.87 0.08
CA ILE A 125 6.94 4.35 -1.18
C ILE A 125 8.46 4.24 -1.15
N LYS A 126 9.01 3.52 -2.13
CA LYS A 126 10.44 3.49 -2.37
C LYS A 126 10.93 4.88 -2.77
N ALA A 127 12.04 5.34 -2.19
CA ALA A 127 12.70 6.59 -2.58
C ALA A 127 13.47 6.38 -3.89
N ALA A 128 12.75 6.39 -5.00
CA ALA A 128 13.28 6.03 -6.32
C ALA A 128 12.85 7.05 -7.39
N PRO A 129 13.39 8.29 -7.32
CA PRO A 129 12.95 9.36 -8.22
C PRO A 129 13.28 9.14 -9.70
N SER A 130 14.09 8.14 -10.02
CA SER A 130 14.38 7.75 -11.42
C SER A 130 13.36 6.80 -12.02
N GLU A 131 12.44 6.26 -11.21
CA GLU A 131 11.39 5.36 -11.71
C GLU A 131 10.31 6.15 -12.45
N THR A 132 9.74 5.52 -13.48
CA THR A 132 8.69 6.16 -14.30
C THR A 132 7.42 6.43 -13.51
N TRP A 133 7.16 5.64 -12.47
CA TRP A 133 5.99 5.81 -11.60
C TRP A 133 6.18 6.87 -10.52
N TRP A 134 7.38 7.44 -10.38
CA TRP A 134 7.65 8.43 -9.31
C TRP A 134 6.61 9.55 -9.35
N PRO A 135 5.99 9.88 -8.20
CA PRO A 135 4.87 10.82 -8.15
C PRO A 135 5.33 12.28 -8.24
N GLU A 136 5.66 12.74 -9.43
CA GLU A 136 6.08 14.13 -9.68
C GLU A 136 5.00 15.13 -9.28
N ASP A 137 3.73 14.70 -9.31
CA ASP A 137 2.59 15.55 -8.97
C ASP A 137 2.28 15.60 -7.47
N ALA A 138 3.02 14.88 -6.64
CA ALA A 138 2.82 14.93 -5.21
C ALA A 138 3.10 16.34 -4.66
N ASP A 139 2.31 16.77 -3.70
CA ASP A 139 2.44 18.10 -3.10
C ASP A 139 3.61 18.16 -2.11
N HIS A 140 3.90 17.05 -1.44
CA HIS A 140 5.04 16.92 -0.54
C HIS A 140 5.73 15.58 -0.71
N ILE A 141 7.05 15.58 -0.64
CA ILE A 141 7.87 14.38 -0.56
C ILE A 141 8.75 14.51 0.67
N VAL A 142 8.67 13.52 1.56
CA VAL A 142 9.53 13.43 2.75
C VAL A 142 10.38 12.19 2.62
N PHE A 143 11.71 12.35 2.62
CA PHE A 143 12.62 11.22 2.57
C PHE A 143 12.88 10.68 3.99
N ILE A 144 12.81 9.37 4.13
CA ILE A 144 13.07 8.70 5.40
C ILE A 144 14.55 8.36 5.47
N ARG A 145 15.20 8.76 6.56
CA ARG A 145 16.61 8.42 6.78
C ARG A 145 16.76 6.94 7.06
N GLY A 146 17.71 6.31 6.39
CA GLY A 146 17.97 4.88 6.52
C GLY A 146 17.09 4.04 5.62
N ARG A 147 17.03 2.76 5.93
CA ARG A 147 16.20 1.80 5.18
C ARG A 147 15.03 1.32 6.03
N ILE A 148 13.91 1.03 5.36
CA ILE A 148 12.72 0.53 6.01
C ILE A 148 12.81 -0.99 6.11
N GLY A 149 12.60 -1.53 7.32
CA GLY A 149 12.41 -2.96 7.53
C GLY A 149 10.93 -3.26 7.69
N PHE A 150 10.32 -3.84 6.66
CA PHE A 150 8.91 -4.19 6.69
C PHE A 150 8.66 -5.46 7.49
N ASP A 151 7.45 -5.59 8.05
CA ASP A 151 7.03 -6.77 8.79
C ASP A 151 6.48 -7.84 7.85
N LEU A 152 6.66 -9.11 8.24
CA LEU A 152 6.08 -10.24 7.52
C LEU A 152 4.55 -10.26 7.69
N PRO A 153 3.81 -10.78 6.68
CA PRO A 153 2.39 -11.00 6.85
C PRO A 153 2.10 -11.98 7.98
N VAL A 154 0.95 -11.82 8.64
CA VAL A 154 0.55 -12.69 9.77
C VAL A 154 0.39 -14.15 9.37
N TRP A 155 0.09 -14.42 8.09
CA TRP A 155 -0.09 -15.78 7.56
C TRP A 155 1.22 -16.46 7.14
N PHE A 156 2.36 -15.76 7.19
CA PHE A 156 3.64 -16.30 6.74
C PHE A 156 4.12 -17.42 7.68
N VAL A 157 4.41 -18.58 7.10
CA VAL A 157 4.99 -19.72 7.79
C VAL A 157 6.31 -20.06 7.11
N PRO A 158 7.48 -19.90 7.75
CA PRO A 158 8.78 -20.14 7.12
C PRO A 158 8.91 -21.60 6.65
N ALA A 159 9.33 -21.80 5.40
CA ALA A 159 9.63 -23.12 4.85
C ALA A 159 10.93 -23.68 5.40
N ASP A 160 11.85 -22.82 5.84
CA ASP A 160 13.13 -23.15 6.44
C ASP A 160 13.31 -22.33 7.71
N GLU A 161 13.65 -22.97 8.83
CA GLU A 161 13.90 -22.32 10.13
C GLU A 161 15.01 -21.27 10.06
N LYS A 162 15.90 -21.38 9.08
CA LYS A 162 16.97 -20.41 8.85
C LYS A 162 16.51 -19.17 8.11
N GLN A 163 15.31 -19.15 7.56
CA GLN A 163 14.75 -17.97 6.92
C GLN A 163 14.44 -16.91 7.97
N LYS A 164 15.22 -15.84 7.95
CA LYS A 164 14.95 -14.67 8.80
C LYS A 164 14.58 -13.49 7.90
N PRO A 165 13.58 -12.71 8.27
CA PRO A 165 13.31 -11.48 7.55
C PRO A 165 14.56 -10.59 7.64
N THR A 166 15.04 -10.14 6.49
CA THR A 166 16.08 -9.12 6.48
C THR A 166 15.45 -7.82 6.94
N SER A 167 16.10 -7.13 7.87
CA SER A 167 15.56 -5.96 8.51
C SER A 167 15.47 -4.71 7.64
N ALA A 168 16.02 -4.72 6.44
CA ALA A 168 16.09 -3.53 5.61
C ALA A 168 15.94 -3.85 4.13
N PHE A 169 14.90 -3.32 3.50
CA PHE A 169 14.58 -3.55 2.09
C PHE A 169 15.05 -2.43 1.19
N PHE A 170 14.62 -1.21 1.45
CA PHE A 170 14.93 -0.07 0.60
C PHE A 170 14.83 1.25 1.36
N ALA A 171 15.46 2.28 0.80
CA ALA A 171 15.26 3.65 1.24
C ALA A 171 13.84 4.08 0.91
N GLY A 172 13.17 4.69 1.86
CA GLY A 172 11.77 5.06 1.74
C GLY A 172 11.53 6.54 1.62
N ALA A 173 10.38 6.88 1.08
CA ALA A 173 9.86 8.24 1.03
C ALA A 173 8.37 8.23 1.35
N ILE A 174 7.87 9.37 1.80
CA ILE A 174 6.45 9.60 2.01
C ILE A 174 6.01 10.59 0.97
N ALA A 175 5.09 10.20 0.10
CA ALA A 175 4.48 11.07 -0.89
C ALA A 175 3.09 11.51 -0.39
N VAL A 176 2.83 12.81 -0.38
CA VAL A 176 1.57 13.37 0.09
C VAL A 176 0.88 14.11 -1.04
N PHE A 177 -0.35 13.70 -1.32
CA PHE A 177 -1.25 14.37 -2.26
C PHE A 177 -2.31 15.10 -1.43
N ASP A 178 -2.29 16.42 -1.44
CA ASP A 178 -3.16 17.23 -0.60
C ASP A 178 -3.41 18.58 -1.27
N LYS A 179 -4.66 18.87 -1.56
CA LYS A 179 -5.07 20.12 -2.22
C LYS A 179 -5.44 21.23 -1.22
N SER A 180 -5.15 21.04 0.03
CA SER A 180 -5.51 22.07 1.03
C SER A 180 -4.72 23.36 0.89
#